data_59d283ff7e863aacefd5a79838d817ce
#
_entry.id   59d283ff7e863aacefd5a79838d817ce
#
_cell.length_a   1.000
_cell.length_b   1.000
_cell.length_c   1.000
_cell.angle_alpha   90.00
_cell.angle_beta   90.00
_cell.angle_gamma   90.00
#
_symmetry.space_group_name_H-M   'P 1'
#
loop_
_entity.id
_entity.type
_entity.pdbx_description
1 polymer ?
#
loop_
_entity_poly.entity_id
_entity_poly.type
_entity_poly.pdbx_seq_one_letter_code
_entity_poly.pdbx_strand_id
1 'polypeptide(L)'
;MTMAPATELRTFTNLDTARGDLLDVYAEVRAPLLHLPNYAVTAFGERIDRHSAEPGFTAVLAYAAGQPVGYAYSNTIEHGDRYWQRTSPTPAEKYTKHPATALKEIGVHPAWRKTGTARRIHDALLATRDEPHVTLMVNRAAGDGKVHALYKSWGYEDIGQSQPSPASPVLAVMIHTNR
;
A
#
# COMPACT_ATOMS: atom_id res chain seq x y z
N MET A 1 23.77 18.85 -10.31
CA MET A 1 22.72 17.87 -10.04
C MET A 1 22.70 17.58 -8.55
N THR A 2 21.71 18.08 -7.85
CA THR A 2 21.58 17.83 -6.40
C THR A 2 20.95 16.46 -6.23
N MET A 3 21.70 15.50 -5.69
CA MET A 3 21.13 14.22 -5.31
C MET A 3 20.12 14.45 -4.18
N ALA A 4 18.95 13.79 -4.27
CA ALA A 4 18.03 13.76 -3.15
C ALA A 4 18.76 13.21 -1.90
N PRO A 5 18.53 13.78 -0.71
CA PRO A 5 19.15 13.26 0.50
C PRO A 5 18.80 11.78 0.69
N ALA A 6 19.78 11.04 1.22
CA ALA A 6 19.57 9.61 1.50
C ALA A 6 18.39 9.44 2.45
N THR A 7 17.51 8.45 2.16
CA THR A 7 16.40 8.10 3.03
C THR A 7 16.79 6.92 3.91
N GLU A 8 16.35 6.97 5.16
CA GLU A 8 16.42 5.87 6.11
C GLU A 8 15.06 5.16 6.15
N LEU A 9 15.05 3.84 6.08
CA LEU A 9 13.83 3.05 6.17
C LEU A 9 13.70 2.48 7.59
N ARG A 10 12.50 2.60 8.17
CA ARG A 10 12.17 1.99 9.46
C ARG A 10 10.91 1.15 9.34
N THR A 11 10.92 -0.01 10.00
CA THR A 11 9.83 -0.97 10.01
C THR A 11 9.11 -0.95 11.36
N PHE A 12 7.78 -0.99 11.31
CA PHE A 12 6.90 -0.96 12.49
C PHE A 12 5.90 -2.11 12.40
N THR A 13 5.70 -2.82 13.51
CA THR A 13 4.70 -3.89 13.61
C THR A 13 3.44 -3.47 14.38
N ASN A 14 3.43 -2.24 14.89
CA ASN A 14 2.29 -1.60 15.56
C ASN A 14 2.35 -0.08 15.36
N LEU A 15 1.31 0.64 15.76
CA LEU A 15 1.21 2.09 15.57
C LEU A 15 1.82 2.93 16.71
N ASP A 16 2.28 2.31 17.81
CA ASP A 16 2.60 3.03 19.04
C ASP A 16 3.49 4.26 18.84
N THR A 17 4.53 4.14 18.01
CA THR A 17 5.45 5.24 17.70
C THR A 17 5.36 5.75 16.27
N ALA A 18 4.58 5.10 15.42
CA ALA A 18 4.52 5.38 13.98
C ALA A 18 3.29 6.20 13.59
N ARG A 19 2.23 6.21 14.39
CA ARG A 19 0.94 6.78 13.98
C ARG A 19 1.03 8.26 13.60
N GLY A 20 1.71 9.06 14.41
CA GLY A 20 1.88 10.49 14.12
C GLY A 20 2.59 10.73 12.80
N ASP A 21 3.68 10.02 12.57
CA ASP A 21 4.45 10.14 11.32
C ASP A 21 3.65 9.65 10.11
N LEU A 22 2.84 8.60 10.27
CA LEU A 22 1.94 8.11 9.22
C LEU A 22 0.90 9.17 8.84
N LEU A 23 0.27 9.82 9.82
CA LEU A 23 -0.69 10.89 9.56
C LEU A 23 -0.02 12.07 8.87
N ASP A 24 1.16 12.45 9.31
CA ASP A 24 1.91 13.59 8.75
C ASP A 24 2.30 13.33 7.29
N VAL A 25 2.90 12.17 7.00
CA VAL A 25 3.31 11.85 5.64
C VAL A 25 2.12 11.64 4.70
N TYR A 26 1.05 11.05 5.21
CA TYR A 26 -0.19 10.89 4.45
C TYR A 26 -0.74 12.25 4.00
N ALA A 27 -0.78 13.23 4.90
CA ALA A 27 -1.27 14.56 4.60
C ALA A 27 -0.45 15.21 3.45
N GLU A 28 0.85 15.06 3.46
CA GLU A 28 1.73 15.58 2.40
C GLU A 28 1.54 14.84 1.07
N VAL A 29 1.44 13.51 1.12
CA VAL A 29 1.26 12.66 -0.07
C VAL A 29 -0.08 12.94 -0.75
N ARG A 30 -1.14 13.10 0.05
CA ARG A 30 -2.52 13.25 -0.43
C ARG A 30 -3.03 14.69 -0.41
N ALA A 31 -2.15 15.68 -0.24
CA ALA A 31 -2.53 17.08 -0.11
C ALA A 31 -3.60 17.56 -1.13
N PRO A 32 -3.50 17.24 -2.43
CA PRO A 32 -4.52 17.65 -3.39
C PRO A 32 -5.89 17.00 -3.21
N LEU A 33 -5.99 15.93 -2.43
CA LEU A 33 -7.20 15.11 -2.28
C LEU A 33 -7.85 15.23 -0.90
N LEU A 34 -7.23 15.94 0.04
CA LEU A 34 -7.69 15.98 1.44
C LEU A 34 -9.09 16.56 1.62
N HIS A 35 -9.57 17.35 0.65
CA HIS A 35 -10.93 17.88 0.66
C HIS A 35 -11.99 16.83 0.37
N LEU A 36 -11.61 15.67 -0.17
CA LEU A 36 -12.52 14.55 -0.41
C LEU A 36 -12.68 13.72 0.85
N PRO A 37 -13.92 13.33 1.25
CA PRO A 37 -14.16 12.67 2.53
C PRO A 37 -13.31 11.41 2.77
N ASN A 38 -13.14 10.57 1.73
CA ASN A 38 -12.37 9.34 1.86
C ASN A 38 -10.86 9.56 2.00
N TYR A 39 -10.39 10.74 1.63
CA TYR A 39 -8.97 11.12 1.69
C TYR A 39 -8.65 12.03 2.86
N ALA A 40 -9.64 12.49 3.63
CA ALA A 40 -9.39 13.34 4.80
C ALA A 40 -8.44 12.63 5.79
N VAL A 41 -7.58 13.39 6.45
CA VAL A 41 -6.63 12.84 7.43
C VAL A 41 -7.34 12.07 8.54
N THR A 42 -8.51 12.56 8.99
CA THR A 42 -9.32 11.85 9.99
C THR A 42 -9.79 10.49 9.48
N ALA A 43 -10.23 10.41 8.23
CA ALA A 43 -10.64 9.14 7.61
C ALA A 43 -9.46 8.17 7.50
N PHE A 44 -8.28 8.67 7.15
CA PHE A 44 -7.06 7.85 7.15
C PHE A 44 -6.71 7.37 8.55
N GLY A 45 -6.79 8.24 9.56
CA GLY A 45 -6.54 7.86 10.95
C GLY A 45 -7.42 6.71 11.42
N GLU A 46 -8.73 6.78 11.14
CA GLU A 46 -9.67 5.71 11.46
C GLU A 46 -9.34 4.42 10.68
N ARG A 47 -8.98 4.55 9.42
CA ARG A 47 -8.62 3.41 8.56
C ARG A 47 -7.33 2.73 9.06
N ILE A 48 -6.31 3.48 9.39
CA ILE A 48 -5.04 2.91 9.87
C ILE A 48 -5.21 2.27 11.26
N ASP A 49 -6.01 2.86 12.13
CA ASP A 49 -6.33 2.27 13.43
C ASP A 49 -7.00 0.90 13.26
N ARG A 50 -7.95 0.80 12.34
CA ARG A 50 -8.64 -0.45 12.02
C ARG A 50 -7.69 -1.46 11.39
N HIS A 51 -6.91 -1.07 10.39
CA HIS A 51 -5.98 -1.96 9.70
C HIS A 51 -4.84 -2.43 10.61
N SER A 52 -4.35 -1.59 11.52
CA SER A 52 -3.28 -1.99 12.42
C SER A 52 -3.70 -3.03 13.46
N ALA A 53 -5.01 -3.18 13.68
CA ALA A 53 -5.56 -4.22 14.54
C ALA A 53 -5.75 -5.57 13.82
N GLU A 54 -5.64 -5.59 12.50
CA GLU A 54 -5.76 -6.83 11.71
C GLU A 54 -4.48 -7.66 11.78
N PRO A 55 -4.57 -8.99 11.57
CA PRO A 55 -3.40 -9.87 11.60
C PRO A 55 -2.29 -9.44 10.62
N GLY A 56 -1.04 -9.58 11.05
CA GLY A 56 0.12 -9.39 10.19
C GLY A 56 0.41 -7.94 9.81
N PHE A 57 -0.14 -6.96 10.53
CA PHE A 57 0.15 -5.56 10.25
C PHE A 57 1.65 -5.27 10.29
N THR A 58 2.15 -4.65 9.22
CA THR A 58 3.52 -4.14 9.14
C THR A 58 3.52 -2.87 8.32
N ALA A 59 4.21 -1.85 8.81
CA ALA A 59 4.42 -0.60 8.10
C ALA A 59 5.91 -0.34 7.89
N VAL A 60 6.24 0.29 6.77
CA VAL A 60 7.59 0.81 6.49
C VAL A 60 7.46 2.29 6.20
N LEU A 61 8.26 3.09 6.86
CA LEU A 61 8.36 4.53 6.60
C LEU A 61 9.77 4.88 6.13
N ALA A 62 9.86 5.79 5.18
CA ALA A 62 11.10 6.39 4.74
C ALA A 62 11.25 7.76 5.38
N TYR A 63 12.41 8.05 5.91
CA TYR A 63 12.74 9.31 6.57
C TYR A 63 13.90 10.01 5.84
N ALA A 64 13.78 11.30 5.65
CA ALA A 64 14.87 12.16 5.17
C ALA A 64 15.08 13.27 6.20
N ALA A 65 16.30 13.39 6.74
CA ALA A 65 16.63 14.35 7.79
C ALA A 65 15.63 14.29 8.96
N GLY A 66 15.23 13.10 9.37
CA GLY A 66 14.30 12.86 10.48
C GLY A 66 12.82 13.11 10.18
N GLN A 67 12.48 13.50 8.95
CA GLN A 67 11.08 13.73 8.54
C GLN A 67 10.56 12.57 7.69
N PRO A 68 9.33 12.10 7.93
CA PRO A 68 8.76 11.03 7.11
C PRO A 68 8.45 11.57 5.71
N VAL A 69 8.93 10.86 4.68
CA VAL A 69 8.78 11.25 3.27
C VAL A 69 8.10 10.18 2.42
N GLY A 70 7.82 9.03 2.99
CA GLY A 70 7.11 7.96 2.29
C GLY A 70 6.69 6.88 3.27
N TYR A 71 5.70 6.07 2.86
CA TYR A 71 5.17 5.01 3.70
C TYR A 71 4.54 3.90 2.86
N ALA A 72 4.46 2.72 3.45
CA ALA A 72 3.59 1.65 2.99
C ALA A 72 3.17 0.83 4.19
N TYR A 73 2.03 0.15 4.11
CA TYR A 73 1.65 -0.83 5.11
C TYR A 73 0.87 -1.97 4.50
N SER A 74 0.91 -3.09 5.17
CA SER A 74 0.28 -4.34 4.73
C SER A 74 -0.29 -5.12 5.90
N ASN A 75 -1.20 -6.03 5.57
CA ASN A 75 -1.80 -7.01 6.48
C ASN A 75 -1.67 -8.40 5.87
N THR A 76 -1.95 -9.42 6.66
CA THR A 76 -2.15 -10.79 6.18
C THR A 76 -3.63 -11.00 5.91
N ILE A 77 -3.96 -11.54 4.74
CA ILE A 77 -5.32 -12.00 4.43
C ILE A 77 -5.31 -13.52 4.31
N GLU A 78 -6.34 -14.14 4.89
CA GLU A 78 -6.47 -15.59 4.94
C GLU A 78 -7.30 -16.13 3.76
N HIS A 79 -7.25 -17.44 3.57
CA HIS A 79 -8.17 -18.13 2.67
C HIS A 79 -9.62 -17.82 3.07
N GLY A 80 -10.46 -17.44 2.11
CA GLY A 80 -11.85 -17.06 2.38
C GLY A 80 -12.06 -15.63 2.84
N ASP A 81 -11.01 -14.80 2.90
CA ASP A 81 -11.12 -13.39 3.25
C ASP A 81 -12.07 -12.65 2.29
N ARG A 82 -12.78 -11.65 2.82
CA ARG A 82 -13.69 -10.80 2.03
C ARG A 82 -12.98 -10.14 0.85
N TYR A 83 -11.69 -9.89 0.96
CA TYR A 83 -10.85 -9.39 -0.12
C TYR A 83 -10.99 -10.27 -1.37
N TRP A 84 -10.81 -11.59 -1.19
CA TRP A 84 -10.94 -12.55 -2.28
C TRP A 84 -12.38 -12.73 -2.74
N GLN A 85 -13.33 -12.74 -1.80
CA GLN A 85 -14.76 -12.89 -2.11
C GLN A 85 -15.30 -11.76 -2.98
N ARG A 86 -14.76 -10.56 -2.82
CA ARG A 86 -15.13 -9.37 -3.61
C ARG A 86 -14.39 -9.23 -4.93
N THR A 87 -13.41 -10.07 -5.17
CA THR A 87 -12.63 -10.05 -6.42
C THR A 87 -13.36 -10.84 -7.51
N SER A 88 -13.56 -10.22 -8.66
CA SER A 88 -14.23 -10.84 -9.81
C SER A 88 -13.33 -10.74 -11.06
N PRO A 89 -13.12 -11.83 -11.82
CA PRO A 89 -13.60 -13.20 -11.54
C PRO A 89 -12.96 -13.78 -10.27
N THR A 90 -13.51 -14.89 -9.78
CA THR A 90 -12.95 -15.60 -8.63
C THR A 90 -11.47 -15.92 -8.88
N PRO A 91 -10.56 -15.48 -8.01
CA PRO A 91 -9.14 -15.76 -8.20
C PRO A 91 -8.82 -17.26 -8.22
N ALA A 92 -7.80 -17.62 -8.97
CA ALA A 92 -7.31 -18.99 -8.99
C ALA A 92 -6.91 -19.45 -7.58
N GLU A 93 -7.22 -20.70 -7.24
CA GLU A 93 -6.95 -21.25 -5.92
C GLU A 93 -5.47 -21.17 -5.52
N LYS A 94 -4.55 -21.27 -6.50
CA LYS A 94 -3.11 -21.11 -6.24
C LYS A 94 -2.73 -19.81 -5.54
N TYR A 95 -3.54 -18.76 -5.67
CA TYR A 95 -3.30 -17.47 -5.03
C TYR A 95 -3.96 -17.35 -3.66
N THR A 96 -5.03 -18.09 -3.42
CA THR A 96 -5.91 -17.91 -2.25
C THR A 96 -5.80 -19.01 -1.20
N LYS A 97 -5.22 -20.17 -1.55
CA LYS A 97 -5.16 -21.34 -0.66
C LYS A 97 -4.26 -21.14 0.56
N HIS A 98 -3.30 -20.25 0.50
CA HIS A 98 -2.42 -19.87 1.60
C HIS A 98 -2.64 -18.41 1.99
N PRO A 99 -2.27 -18.01 3.22
CA PRO A 99 -2.28 -16.60 3.57
C PRO A 99 -1.48 -15.78 2.56
N ALA A 100 -1.96 -14.59 2.26
CA ALA A 100 -1.30 -13.64 1.36
C ALA A 100 -1.05 -12.30 2.06
N THR A 101 -0.04 -11.59 1.61
CA THR A 101 0.17 -10.20 2.03
C THR A 101 -0.75 -9.30 1.21
N ALA A 102 -1.58 -8.51 1.87
CA ALA A 102 -2.33 -7.43 1.23
C ALA A 102 -1.59 -6.11 1.45
N LEU A 103 -1.02 -5.55 0.39
CA LEU A 103 -0.44 -4.21 0.42
C LEU A 103 -1.59 -3.21 0.37
N LYS A 104 -1.83 -2.53 1.49
CA LYS A 104 -3.01 -1.67 1.66
C LYS A 104 -2.81 -0.27 1.10
N GLU A 105 -1.67 0.34 1.39
CA GLU A 105 -1.32 1.66 0.88
C GLU A 105 0.18 1.80 0.69
N ILE A 106 0.56 2.61 -0.29
CA ILE A 106 1.92 3.10 -0.49
C ILE A 106 1.84 4.52 -1.03
N GLY A 107 2.66 5.40 -0.50
CA GLY A 107 2.72 6.77 -0.95
C GLY A 107 4.08 7.39 -0.66
N VAL A 108 4.48 8.32 -1.52
CA VAL A 108 5.76 9.04 -1.40
C VAL A 108 5.49 10.54 -1.57
N HIS A 109 6.10 11.34 -0.71
CA HIS A 109 6.05 12.78 -0.80
C HIS A 109 6.46 13.24 -2.21
N PRO A 110 5.77 14.23 -2.80
CA PRO A 110 6.04 14.66 -4.19
C PRO A 110 7.52 14.94 -4.50
N ALA A 111 8.26 15.51 -3.54
CA ALA A 111 9.69 15.82 -3.73
C ALA A 111 10.57 14.57 -3.86
N TRP A 112 10.08 13.39 -3.44
CA TRP A 112 10.81 12.11 -3.53
C TRP A 112 10.26 11.17 -4.61
N ARG A 113 9.29 11.62 -5.40
CA ARG A 113 8.81 10.83 -6.55
C ARG A 113 9.91 10.74 -7.61
N LYS A 114 9.92 9.62 -8.36
CA LYS A 114 10.92 9.32 -9.40
C LYS A 114 12.35 9.22 -8.87
N THR A 115 12.52 8.94 -7.59
CA THR A 115 13.84 8.76 -6.95
C THR A 115 14.14 7.31 -6.60
N GLY A 116 13.18 6.38 -6.84
CA GLY A 116 13.28 4.99 -6.41
C GLY A 116 12.84 4.75 -4.98
N THR A 117 12.39 5.77 -4.26
CA THR A 117 11.98 5.65 -2.84
C THR A 117 10.79 4.71 -2.68
N ALA A 118 9.77 4.81 -3.54
CA ALA A 118 8.60 3.93 -3.48
C ALA A 118 8.99 2.46 -3.64
N ARG A 119 9.88 2.15 -4.57
CA ARG A 119 10.38 0.78 -4.78
C ARG A 119 11.16 0.26 -3.57
N ARG A 120 12.00 1.09 -2.98
CA ARG A 120 12.75 0.73 -1.78
C ARG A 120 11.83 0.43 -0.60
N ILE A 121 10.79 1.25 -0.39
CA ILE A 121 9.78 1.03 0.64
C ILE A 121 9.05 -0.29 0.38
N HIS A 122 8.59 -0.50 -0.83
CA HIS A 122 7.91 -1.73 -1.25
C HIS A 122 8.76 -2.96 -0.98
N ASP A 123 10.00 -2.96 -1.45
CA ASP A 123 10.89 -4.11 -1.31
C ASP A 123 11.25 -4.37 0.16
N ALA A 124 11.43 -3.32 0.96
CA ALA A 124 11.67 -3.46 2.39
C ALA A 124 10.45 -4.06 3.11
N LEU A 125 9.23 -3.67 2.72
CA LEU A 125 8.01 -4.24 3.28
C LEU A 125 7.90 -5.73 2.93
N LEU A 126 8.10 -6.09 1.67
CA LEU A 126 8.02 -7.48 1.24
C LEU A 126 9.10 -8.35 1.89
N ALA A 127 10.26 -7.80 2.17
CA ALA A 127 11.34 -8.51 2.87
C ALA A 127 10.96 -8.95 4.29
N THR A 128 9.96 -8.32 4.89
CA THR A 128 9.43 -8.71 6.22
C THR A 128 8.38 -9.81 6.15
N ARG A 129 7.95 -10.22 4.94
CA ARG A 129 6.78 -11.09 4.73
C ARG A 129 7.19 -12.49 4.33
N ASP A 130 6.49 -13.49 4.88
CA ASP A 130 6.71 -14.90 4.58
C ASP A 130 5.65 -15.48 3.63
N GLU A 131 4.55 -14.75 3.40
CA GLU A 131 3.48 -15.20 2.53
C GLU A 131 3.97 -15.33 1.08
N PRO A 132 3.53 -16.39 0.34
CA PRO A 132 4.02 -16.64 -1.01
C PRO A 132 3.55 -15.61 -2.04
N HIS A 133 2.44 -14.94 -1.77
CA HIS A 133 1.88 -13.96 -2.70
C HIS A 133 1.59 -12.63 -2.00
N VAL A 134 1.71 -11.57 -2.79
CA VAL A 134 1.34 -10.20 -2.40
C VAL A 134 0.25 -9.73 -3.34
N THR A 135 -0.81 -9.18 -2.80
CA THR A 135 -1.91 -8.61 -3.59
C THR A 135 -2.14 -7.15 -3.24
N LEU A 136 -2.63 -6.40 -4.19
CA LEU A 136 -3.03 -5.01 -4.00
C LEU A 136 -4.22 -4.66 -4.88
N MET A 137 -4.88 -3.58 -4.54
CA MET A 137 -5.92 -2.97 -5.36
C MET A 137 -5.45 -1.59 -5.82
N VAL A 138 -5.68 -1.26 -7.08
CA VAL A 138 -5.29 0.02 -7.66
C VAL A 138 -6.37 0.55 -8.58
N ASN A 139 -6.61 1.86 -8.50
CA ASN A 139 -7.45 2.54 -9.48
C ASN A 139 -6.64 2.66 -10.79
N ARG A 140 -7.13 2.03 -11.86
CA ARG A 140 -6.44 2.05 -13.16
C ARG A 140 -6.28 3.46 -13.73
N ALA A 141 -7.14 4.39 -13.35
CA ALA A 141 -7.06 5.79 -13.79
C ALA A 141 -6.10 6.63 -12.96
N ALA A 142 -5.61 6.13 -11.82
CA ALA A 142 -4.70 6.89 -10.96
C ALA A 142 -3.43 7.30 -11.72
N GLY A 143 -3.07 8.58 -11.64
CA GLY A 143 -1.90 9.12 -12.33
C GLY A 143 -1.93 8.94 -13.84
N ASP A 144 -3.11 8.97 -14.47
CA ASP A 144 -3.29 8.69 -15.90
C ASP A 144 -2.78 7.29 -16.31
N GLY A 145 -2.98 6.31 -15.44
CA GLY A 145 -2.56 4.93 -15.66
C GLY A 145 -1.12 4.62 -15.25
N LYS A 146 -0.36 5.62 -14.81
CA LYS A 146 1.06 5.45 -14.46
C LYS A 146 1.27 4.60 -13.21
N VAL A 147 0.34 4.67 -12.24
CA VAL A 147 0.46 3.89 -11.00
C VAL A 147 0.26 2.39 -11.29
N HIS A 148 -0.76 2.05 -12.06
CA HIS A 148 -0.99 0.67 -12.50
C HIS A 148 0.20 0.13 -13.30
N ALA A 149 0.72 0.92 -14.24
CA ALA A 149 1.90 0.56 -15.03
C ALA A 149 3.15 0.37 -14.16
N LEU A 150 3.29 1.17 -13.11
CA LEU A 150 4.40 1.04 -12.16
C LEU A 150 4.36 -0.31 -11.45
N TYR A 151 3.21 -0.71 -10.95
CA TYR A 151 3.06 -2.03 -10.30
C TYR A 151 3.34 -3.17 -11.28
N LYS A 152 2.90 -3.06 -12.53
CA LYS A 152 3.27 -4.04 -13.56
C LYS A 152 4.77 -4.13 -13.74
N SER A 153 5.46 -3.00 -13.74
CA SER A 153 6.93 -2.98 -13.85
C SER A 153 7.63 -3.63 -12.66
N TRP A 154 6.95 -3.74 -11.51
CA TRP A 154 7.45 -4.43 -10.32
C TRP A 154 7.10 -5.92 -10.29
N GLY A 155 6.44 -6.43 -11.32
CA GLY A 155 6.11 -7.85 -11.44
C GLY A 155 4.69 -8.21 -11.02
N TYR A 156 3.82 -7.22 -10.76
CA TYR A 156 2.41 -7.49 -10.48
C TYR A 156 1.64 -7.77 -11.77
N GLU A 157 0.70 -8.68 -11.69
CA GLU A 157 -0.20 -9.06 -12.80
C GLU A 157 -1.64 -8.83 -12.40
N ASP A 158 -2.48 -8.43 -13.36
CA ASP A 158 -3.93 -8.31 -13.13
C ASP A 158 -4.56 -9.67 -12.99
N ILE A 159 -5.37 -9.86 -11.93
CA ILE A 159 -6.14 -11.10 -11.72
C ILE A 159 -7.65 -10.87 -11.61
N GLY A 160 -8.09 -9.64 -11.67
CA GLY A 160 -9.50 -9.30 -11.59
C GLY A 160 -9.73 -7.87 -11.17
N GLN A 161 -10.93 -7.63 -10.66
CA GLN A 161 -11.33 -6.32 -10.20
C GLN A 161 -12.22 -6.43 -8.97
N SER A 162 -12.32 -5.34 -8.21
CA SER A 162 -13.14 -5.26 -7.01
C SER A 162 -13.68 -3.85 -6.86
N GLN A 163 -14.88 -3.75 -6.28
CA GLN A 163 -15.45 -2.48 -5.86
C GLN A 163 -15.76 -2.59 -4.37
N PRO A 164 -14.83 -2.14 -3.49
CA PRO A 164 -14.96 -2.36 -2.04
C PRO A 164 -16.19 -1.71 -1.41
N SER A 165 -16.68 -0.63 -2.01
CA SER A 165 -17.95 0.01 -1.60
C SER A 165 -18.64 0.61 -2.83
N PRO A 166 -19.98 0.87 -2.76
CA PRO A 166 -20.68 1.51 -3.87
C PRO A 166 -20.13 2.89 -4.23
N ALA A 167 -19.52 3.58 -3.26
CA ALA A 167 -18.93 4.91 -3.46
C ALA A 167 -17.51 4.87 -4.01
N SER A 168 -16.85 3.71 -3.99
CA SER A 168 -15.49 3.58 -4.52
C SER A 168 -15.51 3.32 -6.03
N PRO A 169 -14.45 3.71 -6.76
CA PRO A 169 -14.28 3.24 -8.13
C PRO A 169 -14.06 1.73 -8.16
N VAL A 170 -14.23 1.14 -9.34
CA VAL A 170 -13.80 -0.24 -9.58
C VAL A 170 -12.29 -0.26 -9.61
N LEU A 171 -11.68 -1.12 -8.80
CA LEU A 171 -10.24 -1.23 -8.67
C LEU A 171 -9.73 -2.49 -9.37
N ALA A 172 -8.56 -2.41 -10.00
CA ALA A 172 -7.84 -3.58 -10.45
C ALA A 172 -7.29 -4.33 -9.25
N VAL A 173 -7.44 -5.65 -9.23
CA VAL A 173 -6.79 -6.52 -8.25
C VAL A 173 -5.58 -7.14 -8.92
N MET A 174 -4.43 -6.98 -8.32
CA MET A 174 -3.16 -7.46 -8.84
C MET A 174 -2.48 -8.43 -7.88
N ILE A 175 -1.66 -9.31 -8.43
CA ILE A 175 -0.91 -10.32 -7.67
C ILE A 175 0.56 -10.29 -8.05
N HIS A 176 1.41 -10.53 -7.07
CA HIS A 176 2.85 -10.71 -7.23
C HIS A 176 3.28 -11.92 -6.44
N THR A 177 4.14 -12.75 -7.01
CA THR A 177 4.73 -13.88 -6.30
C THR A 177 5.95 -13.39 -5.53
N ASN A 178 5.90 -13.53 -4.20
CA ASN A 178 6.99 -13.16 -3.31
C ASN A 178 7.93 -14.37 -3.15
N ARG A 179 8.67 -14.70 -4.20
CA ARG A 179 9.54 -15.85 -4.45
C ARG A 179 8.91 -17.01 -5.19
#